data_f891e5d99e9420d566d6ab4f8f541ab8
#
_entry.id   f891e5d99e9420d566d6ab4f8f541ab8
#
_cell.length_a   1.000
_cell.length_b   1.000
_cell.length_c   1.000
_cell.angle_alpha   90.00
_cell.angle_beta   90.00
_cell.angle_gamma   90.00
#
_symmetry.space_group_name_H-M   'P 1'
#
loop_
_entity.id
_entity.type
_entity.pdbx_description
1 polymer ?
#
loop_
_entity_poly.entity_id
_entity_poly.type
_entity_poly.pdbx_seq_one_letter_code
_entity_poly.pdbx_strand_id
1 'polypeptide(L)'
;LVSGEFRWFEDGDDDKDGKYVGEIENGEPSGQGTFTWPDGDKYVGDFKDGRKSGQGTLTLSSGNKYEGEFKDGKYHDQGTFSWSDGDKYVGEFKDGKKHGQGTYIKPEGRKYVGEWKDGLKNGPGTLTYGKAESEGDKYTGEFKDGKKHGQGIYTYSSGDKYVGEYKNNKHHGQGIYTYSNGDKYVGEFKDGKQHG
;
A
#
# COMPACT_ATOMS: atom_id res chain seq x y z
N LEU A 1 -10.33 19.17 -30.42
CA LEU A 1 -9.07 18.53 -30.01
C LEU A 1 -7.99 18.90 -31.02
N VAL A 2 -6.99 19.66 -30.63
CA VAL A 2 -5.83 19.97 -31.48
C VAL A 2 -4.69 19.04 -30.97
N SER A 3 -4.33 18.05 -31.77
CA SER A 3 -3.15 17.21 -31.51
C SER A 3 -1.91 17.96 -31.97
N GLY A 4 -0.98 18.24 -31.08
CA GLY A 4 0.30 18.89 -31.37
C GLY A 4 1.17 18.93 -30.11
N GLU A 5 2.47 19.19 -30.27
CA GLU A 5 3.34 19.48 -29.12
C GLU A 5 2.96 20.86 -28.56
N PHE A 6 2.02 20.90 -27.62
CA PHE A 6 1.70 22.11 -26.86
C PHE A 6 2.51 22.09 -25.57
N ARG A 7 3.19 23.20 -25.29
CA ARG A 7 3.87 23.46 -24.02
C ARG A 7 2.96 24.36 -23.19
N TRP A 8 2.60 23.88 -22.01
CA TRP A 8 1.85 24.66 -21.04
C TRP A 8 2.71 24.87 -19.81
N PHE A 9 2.78 26.09 -19.34
CA PHE A 9 3.52 26.49 -18.14
C PHE A 9 2.58 27.31 -17.26
N GLU A 10 2.55 27.04 -15.97
CA GLU A 10 1.60 27.69 -15.05
C GLU A 10 1.83 29.21 -14.98
N ASP A 11 3.09 29.68 -15.01
CA ASP A 11 3.45 31.11 -15.06
C ASP A 11 4.36 31.49 -16.25
N GLY A 12 4.66 30.56 -17.15
CA GLY A 12 5.46 30.81 -18.37
C GLY A 12 6.98 30.84 -18.16
N ASP A 13 7.48 30.38 -17.03
CA ASP A 13 8.93 30.29 -16.71
C ASP A 13 9.40 28.83 -16.80
N ASP A 14 10.12 28.47 -17.87
CA ASP A 14 10.61 27.12 -18.18
C ASP A 14 11.48 26.52 -17.05
N ASP A 15 12.11 27.35 -16.21
CA ASP A 15 13.05 26.92 -15.16
C ASP A 15 12.37 26.73 -13.80
N LYS A 16 11.18 27.33 -13.59
CA LYS A 16 10.43 27.26 -12.32
C LYS A 16 9.18 26.42 -12.39
N ASP A 17 8.58 26.38 -13.59
CA ASP A 17 7.32 25.71 -13.82
C ASP A 17 7.55 24.37 -14.51
N GLY A 18 6.66 23.40 -14.28
CA GLY A 18 6.73 22.12 -14.99
C GLY A 18 6.40 22.29 -16.48
N LYS A 19 6.84 21.33 -17.27
CA LYS A 19 6.59 21.26 -18.72
C LYS A 19 5.52 20.23 -19.04
N TYR A 20 4.45 20.67 -19.69
CA TYR A 20 3.43 19.79 -20.25
C TYR A 20 3.60 19.60 -21.75
N VAL A 21 3.41 18.37 -22.21
CA VAL A 21 3.34 17.99 -23.63
C VAL A 21 2.15 17.04 -23.78
N GLY A 22 1.13 17.44 -24.52
CA GLY A 22 -0.07 16.63 -24.70
C GLY A 22 -1.26 17.41 -25.26
N GLU A 23 -2.44 16.84 -25.09
CA GLU A 23 -3.70 17.43 -25.52
C GLU A 23 -4.13 18.56 -24.59
N ILE A 24 -4.63 19.65 -25.17
CA ILE A 24 -5.15 20.83 -24.43
C ILE A 24 -6.60 21.08 -24.87
N GLU A 25 -7.46 21.32 -23.90
CA GLU A 25 -8.83 21.75 -24.10
C GLU A 25 -9.12 22.93 -23.18
N ASN A 26 -9.73 24.00 -23.75
CA ASN A 26 -10.03 25.24 -23.03
C ASN A 26 -8.81 25.90 -22.33
N GLY A 27 -7.60 25.70 -22.86
CA GLY A 27 -6.36 26.22 -22.28
C GLY A 27 -5.75 25.40 -21.17
N GLU A 28 -6.32 24.25 -20.83
CA GLU A 28 -5.83 23.36 -19.78
C GLU A 28 -5.45 21.96 -20.32
N PRO A 29 -4.50 21.26 -19.69
CA PRO A 29 -4.21 19.85 -19.97
C PRO A 29 -5.47 18.98 -19.95
N SER A 30 -5.72 18.24 -21.04
CA SER A 30 -6.87 17.36 -21.20
C SER A 30 -6.48 16.18 -22.10
N GLY A 31 -7.09 15.00 -21.92
CA GLY A 31 -6.72 13.80 -22.69
C GLY A 31 -5.35 13.24 -22.29
N GLN A 32 -4.62 12.71 -23.28
CA GLN A 32 -3.31 12.11 -23.04
C GLN A 32 -2.20 13.18 -22.99
N GLY A 33 -1.29 13.04 -22.00
CA GLY A 33 -0.18 13.98 -21.87
C GLY A 33 0.95 13.51 -20.98
N THR A 34 2.01 14.30 -21.02
CA THR A 34 3.18 14.16 -20.14
C THR A 34 3.41 15.47 -19.43
N PHE A 35 3.50 15.43 -18.10
CA PHE A 35 3.94 16.57 -17.30
C PHE A 35 5.27 16.22 -16.62
N THR A 36 6.25 17.11 -16.74
CA THR A 36 7.55 16.97 -16.10
C THR A 36 7.77 18.17 -15.18
N TRP A 37 7.96 17.91 -13.89
CA TRP A 37 8.25 18.94 -12.89
C TRP A 37 9.74 19.32 -12.89
N PRO A 38 10.11 20.50 -12.41
CA PRO A 38 11.50 20.94 -12.35
C PRO A 38 12.41 20.09 -11.47
N ASP A 39 11.84 19.41 -10.45
CA ASP A 39 12.56 18.49 -9.57
C ASP A 39 12.84 17.12 -10.20
N GLY A 40 12.37 16.89 -11.44
CA GLY A 40 12.55 15.65 -12.20
C GLY A 40 11.41 14.65 -12.03
N ASP A 41 10.38 14.95 -11.27
CA ASP A 41 9.17 14.15 -11.25
C ASP A 41 8.52 14.16 -12.65
N LYS A 42 7.89 13.04 -13.03
CA LYS A 42 7.25 12.90 -14.35
C LYS A 42 5.94 12.14 -14.25
N TYR A 43 4.89 12.71 -14.80
CA TYR A 43 3.62 12.03 -15.01
C TYR A 43 3.37 11.80 -16.52
N VAL A 44 2.89 10.62 -16.85
CA VAL A 44 2.43 10.25 -18.20
C VAL A 44 1.07 9.58 -18.05
N GLY A 45 0.04 10.11 -18.68
CA GLY A 45 -1.30 9.54 -18.57
C GLY A 45 -2.42 10.52 -18.93
N ASP A 46 -3.60 10.20 -18.45
CA ASP A 46 -4.80 11.00 -18.70
C ASP A 46 -4.83 12.26 -17.84
N PHE A 47 -5.28 13.35 -18.46
CA PHE A 47 -5.59 14.62 -17.81
C PHE A 47 -7.06 14.98 -18.02
N LYS A 48 -7.61 15.68 -17.04
CA LYS A 48 -8.94 16.30 -17.12
C LYS A 48 -8.92 17.59 -16.33
N ASP A 49 -9.34 18.69 -16.95
CA ASP A 49 -9.42 20.02 -16.34
C ASP A 49 -8.10 20.38 -15.60
N GLY A 50 -6.96 20.23 -16.28
CA GLY A 50 -5.61 20.47 -15.78
C GLY A 50 -5.08 19.48 -14.75
N ARG A 51 -5.85 18.43 -14.39
CA ARG A 51 -5.48 17.48 -13.31
C ARG A 51 -5.24 16.07 -13.83
N LYS A 52 -4.34 15.35 -13.18
CA LYS A 52 -4.16 13.90 -13.40
C LYS A 52 -5.48 13.20 -13.16
N SER A 53 -5.93 12.38 -14.13
CA SER A 53 -7.19 11.65 -14.11
C SER A 53 -7.01 10.31 -14.83
N GLY A 54 -7.95 9.35 -14.67
CA GLY A 54 -7.89 8.08 -15.39
C GLY A 54 -6.59 7.33 -15.17
N GLN A 55 -6.11 6.63 -16.19
CA GLN A 55 -4.89 5.82 -16.11
C GLN A 55 -3.63 6.67 -16.29
N GLY A 56 -2.61 6.39 -15.48
CA GLY A 56 -1.34 7.09 -15.59
C GLY A 56 -0.20 6.48 -14.82
N THR A 57 0.99 6.97 -15.13
CA THR A 57 2.23 6.63 -14.46
C THR A 57 2.88 7.90 -13.90
N LEU A 58 3.10 7.93 -12.59
CA LEU A 58 3.90 8.96 -11.94
C LEU A 58 5.23 8.35 -11.51
N THR A 59 6.33 8.88 -12.03
CA THR A 59 7.70 8.54 -11.63
C THR A 59 8.26 9.73 -10.87
N LEU A 60 8.68 9.48 -9.63
CA LEU A 60 9.28 10.50 -8.78
C LEU A 60 10.82 10.49 -8.94
N SER A 61 11.43 11.64 -8.82
CA SER A 61 12.90 11.83 -8.82
C SER A 61 13.60 11.00 -7.74
N SER A 62 12.87 10.68 -6.64
CA SER A 62 13.32 9.75 -5.59
C SER A 62 13.45 8.28 -6.04
N GLY A 63 13.01 7.94 -7.26
CA GLY A 63 12.93 6.57 -7.78
C GLY A 63 11.64 5.82 -7.43
N ASN A 64 10.73 6.43 -6.67
CA ASN A 64 9.42 5.86 -6.44
C ASN A 64 8.54 5.96 -7.70
N LYS A 65 7.64 5.00 -7.89
CA LYS A 65 6.75 4.95 -9.06
C LYS A 65 5.34 4.54 -8.66
N TYR A 66 4.34 5.25 -9.20
CA TYR A 66 2.95 4.81 -9.16
C TYR A 66 2.44 4.55 -10.58
N GLU A 67 1.74 3.45 -10.76
CA GLU A 67 1.06 3.06 -12.00
C GLU A 67 -0.37 2.67 -11.64
N GLY A 68 -1.37 3.36 -12.19
CA GLY A 68 -2.76 3.06 -11.88
C GLY A 68 -3.69 4.24 -12.12
N GLU A 69 -4.83 4.20 -11.44
CA GLU A 69 -5.87 5.20 -11.62
C GLU A 69 -5.61 6.45 -10.78
N PHE A 70 -5.96 7.59 -11.38
CA PHE A 70 -5.95 8.91 -10.76
C PHE A 70 -7.34 9.52 -10.78
N LYS A 71 -7.66 10.23 -9.73
CA LYS A 71 -8.85 11.08 -9.62
C LYS A 71 -8.50 12.36 -8.91
N ASP A 72 -8.82 13.50 -9.54
CA ASP A 72 -8.52 14.83 -9.01
C ASP A 72 -7.05 14.99 -8.57
N GLY A 73 -6.12 14.47 -9.39
CA GLY A 73 -4.68 14.51 -9.14
C GLY A 73 -4.14 13.50 -8.12
N LYS A 74 -5.00 12.68 -7.47
CA LYS A 74 -4.63 11.72 -6.42
C LYS A 74 -4.71 10.28 -6.92
N TYR A 75 -3.90 9.39 -6.35
CA TYR A 75 -4.05 7.93 -6.53
C TYR A 75 -5.46 7.51 -6.12
N HIS A 76 -6.12 6.75 -6.96
CA HIS A 76 -7.49 6.27 -6.74
C HIS A 76 -7.67 4.88 -7.32
N ASP A 77 -8.70 4.15 -6.85
CA ASP A 77 -9.04 2.79 -7.31
C ASP A 77 -7.80 1.87 -7.43
N GLN A 78 -7.64 1.12 -8.52
CA GLN A 78 -6.57 0.14 -8.66
C GLN A 78 -5.24 0.77 -9.06
N GLY A 79 -4.18 0.36 -8.39
CA GLY A 79 -2.85 0.82 -8.73
C GLY A 79 -1.72 0.00 -8.10
N THR A 80 -0.53 0.26 -8.60
CA THR A 80 0.73 -0.27 -8.09
C THR A 80 1.62 0.88 -7.68
N PHE A 81 2.05 0.88 -6.42
CA PHE A 81 3.10 1.76 -5.94
C PHE A 81 4.37 0.96 -5.67
N SER A 82 5.46 1.34 -6.32
CA SER A 82 6.79 0.76 -6.12
C SER A 82 7.70 1.81 -5.49
N TRP A 83 8.30 1.47 -4.36
CA TRP A 83 9.28 2.32 -3.69
C TRP A 83 10.69 2.03 -4.21
N SER A 84 11.57 3.01 -4.13
CA SER A 84 12.96 2.90 -4.57
C SER A 84 13.79 1.89 -3.76
N ASP A 85 13.35 1.55 -2.54
CA ASP A 85 13.95 0.51 -1.69
C ASP A 85 13.49 -0.92 -2.05
N GLY A 86 12.62 -1.04 -3.07
CA GLY A 86 12.09 -2.30 -3.58
C GLY A 86 10.78 -2.75 -2.94
N ASP A 87 10.26 -2.03 -1.96
CA ASP A 87 8.91 -2.26 -1.45
C ASP A 87 7.87 -2.09 -2.58
N LYS A 88 6.78 -2.84 -2.50
CA LYS A 88 5.70 -2.76 -3.51
C LYS A 88 4.34 -2.91 -2.87
N TYR A 89 3.41 -2.06 -3.28
CA TYR A 89 1.98 -2.23 -2.98
C TYR A 89 1.19 -2.37 -4.28
N VAL A 90 0.28 -3.34 -4.32
CA VAL A 90 -0.68 -3.54 -5.41
C VAL A 90 -2.06 -3.66 -4.79
N GLY A 91 -2.98 -2.81 -5.19
CA GLY A 91 -4.34 -2.81 -4.65
C GLY A 91 -5.07 -1.50 -4.80
N GLU A 92 -6.09 -1.33 -3.99
CA GLU A 92 -6.96 -0.17 -4.04
C GLU A 92 -6.35 1.04 -3.33
N PHE A 93 -6.61 2.20 -3.90
CA PHE A 93 -6.28 3.52 -3.35
C PHE A 93 -7.53 4.37 -3.24
N LYS A 94 -7.56 5.22 -2.25
CA LYS A 94 -8.58 6.26 -2.09
C LYS A 94 -7.93 7.53 -1.61
N ASP A 95 -8.12 8.63 -2.34
CA ASP A 95 -7.60 9.96 -2.01
C ASP A 95 -6.09 9.96 -1.69
N GLY A 96 -5.31 9.21 -2.49
CA GLY A 96 -3.86 9.06 -2.36
C GLY A 96 -3.38 8.06 -1.29
N LYS A 97 -4.30 7.37 -0.60
CA LYS A 97 -3.95 6.41 0.48
C LYS A 97 -4.33 4.99 0.09
N LYS A 98 -3.54 4.00 0.53
CA LYS A 98 -3.91 2.58 0.45
C LYS A 98 -5.25 2.36 1.13
N HIS A 99 -6.18 1.70 0.43
CA HIS A 99 -7.55 1.45 0.87
C HIS A 99 -8.03 0.10 0.35
N GLY A 100 -9.19 -0.40 0.82
CA GLY A 100 -9.80 -1.63 0.31
C GLY A 100 -8.86 -2.83 0.33
N GLN A 101 -8.90 -3.67 -0.69
CA GLN A 101 -8.04 -4.86 -0.79
C GLN A 101 -6.67 -4.51 -1.38
N GLY A 102 -5.62 -5.08 -0.80
CA GLY A 102 -4.29 -4.87 -1.34
C GLY A 102 -3.22 -5.81 -0.81
N THR A 103 -2.16 -5.91 -1.59
CA THR A 103 -0.96 -6.70 -1.28
C THR A 103 0.23 -5.76 -1.12
N TYR A 104 0.91 -5.85 0.01
CA TYR A 104 2.19 -5.17 0.26
C TYR A 104 3.30 -6.20 0.39
N ILE A 105 4.38 -5.99 -0.34
CA ILE A 105 5.51 -6.92 -0.42
C ILE A 105 6.79 -6.14 -0.16
N LYS A 106 7.68 -6.72 0.65
CA LYS A 106 9.04 -6.25 0.85
C LYS A 106 10.07 -7.17 0.17
N PRO A 107 11.22 -6.64 -0.26
CA PRO A 107 12.26 -7.44 -0.92
C PRO A 107 12.72 -8.66 -0.13
N GLU A 108 12.77 -8.56 1.20
CA GLU A 108 13.15 -9.67 2.10
C GLU A 108 12.08 -10.76 2.23
N GLY A 109 10.95 -10.65 1.49
CA GLY A 109 9.91 -11.67 1.44
C GLY A 109 8.74 -11.46 2.42
N ARG A 110 8.77 -10.42 3.25
CA ARG A 110 7.61 -10.07 4.08
C ARG A 110 6.45 -9.64 3.17
N LYS A 111 5.27 -10.25 3.38
CA LYS A 111 4.08 -10.00 2.55
C LYS A 111 2.84 -9.87 3.41
N TYR A 112 2.06 -8.83 3.15
CA TYR A 112 0.71 -8.69 3.69
C TYR A 112 -0.31 -8.72 2.55
N VAL A 113 -1.36 -9.49 2.72
CA VAL A 113 -2.54 -9.53 1.83
C VAL A 113 -3.77 -9.34 2.68
N GLY A 114 -4.58 -8.35 2.39
CA GLY A 114 -5.79 -8.07 3.16
C GLY A 114 -6.31 -6.65 3.01
N GLU A 115 -7.14 -6.26 3.95
CA GLU A 115 -7.80 -4.96 3.94
C GLU A 115 -6.92 -3.83 4.43
N TRP A 116 -7.13 -2.66 3.84
CA TRP A 116 -6.47 -1.40 4.16
C TRP A 116 -7.51 -0.31 4.38
N LYS A 117 -7.24 0.56 5.32
CA LYS A 117 -8.03 1.77 5.56
C LYS A 117 -7.10 2.93 5.86
N ASP A 118 -7.20 4.01 5.09
CA ASP A 118 -6.42 5.24 5.27
C ASP A 118 -4.90 5.01 5.41
N GLY A 119 -4.37 4.06 4.61
CA GLY A 119 -2.95 3.70 4.59
C GLY A 119 -2.52 2.64 5.60
N LEU A 120 -3.40 2.22 6.52
CA LEU A 120 -3.12 1.23 7.57
C LEU A 120 -3.81 -0.11 7.29
N LYS A 121 -3.18 -1.22 7.71
CA LYS A 121 -3.82 -2.54 7.72
C LYS A 121 -5.04 -2.50 8.63
N ASN A 122 -6.20 -2.94 8.14
CA ASN A 122 -7.45 -2.92 8.89
C ASN A 122 -8.34 -4.06 8.40
N GLY A 123 -9.18 -4.65 9.29
CA GLY A 123 -9.99 -5.80 8.90
C GLY A 123 -9.19 -7.09 8.70
N PRO A 124 -9.75 -8.10 8.00
CA PRO A 124 -9.11 -9.39 7.81
C PRO A 124 -7.89 -9.31 6.88
N GLY A 125 -6.86 -10.10 7.20
CA GLY A 125 -5.65 -10.18 6.39
C GLY A 125 -4.69 -11.28 6.80
N THR A 126 -3.72 -11.52 5.93
CA THR A 126 -2.63 -12.48 6.15
C THR A 126 -1.30 -11.75 6.06
N LEU A 127 -0.47 -11.91 7.08
CA LEU A 127 0.91 -11.44 7.12
C LEU A 127 1.84 -12.65 7.15
N THR A 128 2.70 -12.76 6.14
CA THR A 128 3.81 -13.72 6.10
C THR A 128 5.10 -12.96 6.39
N TYR A 129 5.93 -13.49 7.25
CA TYR A 129 7.20 -12.88 7.62
C TYR A 129 8.32 -13.40 6.70
N GLY A 130 9.18 -12.47 6.28
CA GLY A 130 10.36 -12.77 5.45
C GLY A 130 11.63 -12.96 6.26
N LYS A 131 12.75 -13.09 5.56
CA LYS A 131 14.08 -13.44 6.12
C LYS A 131 14.56 -12.57 7.29
N ALA A 132 14.13 -11.32 7.34
CA ALA A 132 14.64 -10.38 8.35
C ALA A 132 13.99 -10.50 9.73
N GLU A 133 12.83 -11.18 9.89
CA GLU A 133 12.04 -11.08 11.13
C GLU A 133 11.54 -12.45 11.64
N SER A 134 11.55 -13.49 11.18
CA SER A 134 10.92 -14.79 11.56
C SER A 134 10.47 -15.50 10.28
N GLU A 135 11.43 -15.81 9.45
CA GLU A 135 11.18 -16.44 8.15
C GLU A 135 10.28 -17.67 8.27
N GLY A 136 9.18 -17.62 7.52
CA GLY A 136 8.20 -18.69 7.50
C GLY A 136 7.06 -18.55 8.49
N ASP A 137 7.14 -17.63 9.45
CA ASP A 137 6.01 -17.31 10.33
C ASP A 137 4.85 -16.72 9.53
N LYS A 138 3.63 -17.01 9.95
CA LYS A 138 2.42 -16.54 9.31
C LYS A 138 1.35 -16.17 10.33
N TYR A 139 0.79 -14.98 10.17
CA TYR A 139 -0.43 -14.59 10.87
C TYR A 139 -1.59 -14.48 9.89
N THR A 140 -2.75 -15.03 10.25
CA THR A 140 -4.02 -14.84 9.53
C THR A 140 -5.07 -14.44 10.56
N GLY A 141 -5.68 -13.28 10.39
CA GLY A 141 -6.67 -12.78 11.35
C GLY A 141 -6.98 -11.31 11.13
N GLU A 142 -7.54 -10.69 12.14
CA GLU A 142 -7.97 -9.30 12.10
C GLU A 142 -6.83 -8.33 12.39
N PHE A 143 -6.89 -7.18 11.75
CA PHE A 143 -6.02 -6.03 11.98
C PHE A 143 -6.85 -4.81 12.35
N LYS A 144 -6.31 -3.98 13.21
CA LYS A 144 -6.84 -2.66 13.54
C LYS A 144 -5.68 -1.67 13.66
N ASP A 145 -5.76 -0.56 12.91
CA ASP A 145 -4.77 0.51 12.91
C ASP A 145 -3.32 -0.03 12.74
N GLY A 146 -3.13 -0.95 11.78
CA GLY A 146 -1.86 -1.59 11.44
C GLY A 146 -1.40 -2.71 12.37
N LYS A 147 -2.12 -3.01 13.46
CA LYS A 147 -1.75 -4.00 14.48
C LYS A 147 -2.65 -5.23 14.41
N LYS A 148 -2.10 -6.42 14.73
CA LYS A 148 -2.90 -7.63 14.96
C LYS A 148 -3.88 -7.35 16.10
N HIS A 149 -5.17 -7.66 15.87
CA HIS A 149 -6.28 -7.39 16.79
C HIS A 149 -7.36 -8.45 16.60
N GLY A 150 -8.35 -8.55 17.53
CA GLY A 150 -9.46 -9.51 17.38
C GLY A 150 -9.00 -10.95 17.28
N GLN A 151 -9.71 -11.77 16.51
CA GLN A 151 -9.38 -13.19 16.35
C GLN A 151 -8.28 -13.41 15.31
N GLY A 152 -7.39 -14.37 15.59
CA GLY A 152 -6.33 -14.68 14.66
C GLY A 152 -5.62 -16.02 14.94
N ILE A 153 -4.91 -16.45 13.91
CA ILE A 153 -4.08 -17.64 13.92
C ILE A 153 -2.64 -17.22 13.62
N TYR A 154 -1.72 -17.57 14.48
CA TYR A 154 -0.29 -17.43 14.22
C TYR A 154 0.33 -18.83 14.11
N THR A 155 0.99 -19.08 13.00
CA THR A 155 1.78 -20.29 12.77
C THR A 155 3.24 -19.88 12.76
N TYR A 156 4.00 -20.44 13.67
CA TYR A 156 5.43 -20.24 13.78
C TYR A 156 6.18 -21.18 12.85
N SER A 157 7.30 -20.78 12.34
CA SER A 157 8.21 -21.61 11.54
C SER A 157 8.77 -22.79 12.35
N SER A 158 8.78 -22.69 13.67
CA SER A 158 9.11 -23.80 14.59
C SER A 158 8.10 -24.96 14.58
N GLY A 159 6.90 -24.74 14.01
CA GLY A 159 5.76 -25.65 14.08
C GLY A 159 4.77 -25.35 15.21
N ASP A 160 5.09 -24.40 16.08
CA ASP A 160 4.16 -23.93 17.09
C ASP A 160 2.97 -23.20 16.43
N LYS A 161 1.83 -23.13 17.12
CA LYS A 161 0.64 -22.44 16.64
C LYS A 161 -0.13 -21.80 17.77
N TYR A 162 -0.54 -20.53 17.56
CA TYR A 162 -1.51 -19.87 18.43
C TYR A 162 -2.81 -19.63 17.69
N VAL A 163 -3.93 -19.89 18.34
CA VAL A 163 -5.28 -19.59 17.87
C VAL A 163 -6.01 -18.87 19.01
N GLY A 164 -6.43 -17.64 18.81
CA GLY A 164 -7.10 -16.89 19.86
C GLY A 164 -7.13 -15.40 19.62
N GLU A 165 -7.40 -14.66 20.68
CA GLU A 165 -7.54 -13.22 20.64
C GLU A 165 -6.21 -12.50 20.60
N TYR A 166 -6.20 -11.36 19.91
CA TYR A 166 -5.08 -10.43 19.82
C TYR A 166 -5.50 -9.03 20.25
N LYS A 167 -4.61 -8.34 20.93
CA LYS A 167 -4.73 -6.91 21.23
C LYS A 167 -3.37 -6.24 21.05
N ASN A 168 -3.32 -5.26 20.13
CA ASN A 168 -2.11 -4.48 19.86
C ASN A 168 -0.86 -5.35 19.59
N ASN A 169 -0.97 -6.33 18.68
CA ASN A 169 0.05 -7.31 18.30
C ASN A 169 0.36 -8.42 19.32
N LYS A 170 -0.25 -8.44 20.49
CA LYS A 170 0.01 -9.42 21.55
C LYS A 170 -1.15 -10.41 21.65
N HIS A 171 -0.84 -11.67 22.04
CA HIS A 171 -1.85 -12.61 22.48
C HIS A 171 -2.61 -12.03 23.66
N HIS A 172 -3.93 -12.16 23.66
CA HIS A 172 -4.82 -11.59 24.67
C HIS A 172 -6.08 -12.46 24.79
N GLY A 173 -6.84 -12.30 25.91
CA GLY A 173 -8.09 -13.03 26.08
C GLY A 173 -7.93 -14.54 26.00
N GLN A 174 -8.95 -15.23 25.49
CA GLN A 174 -8.95 -16.68 25.38
C GLN A 174 -8.15 -17.16 24.15
N GLY A 175 -7.37 -18.22 24.33
CA GLY A 175 -6.59 -18.78 23.24
C GLY A 175 -6.07 -20.19 23.49
N ILE A 176 -5.60 -20.80 22.41
CA ILE A 176 -4.96 -22.11 22.40
C ILE A 176 -3.56 -21.93 21.82
N TYR A 177 -2.55 -22.26 22.59
CA TYR A 177 -1.18 -22.39 22.12
C TYR A 177 -0.85 -23.87 21.99
N THR A 178 -0.49 -24.30 20.79
CA THR A 178 -0.05 -25.66 20.50
C THR A 178 1.44 -25.62 20.21
N TYR A 179 2.22 -26.33 21.00
CA TYR A 179 3.67 -26.48 20.80
C TYR A 179 3.97 -27.50 19.70
N SER A 180 5.13 -27.39 19.09
CA SER A 180 5.57 -28.29 18.02
C SER A 180 5.70 -29.79 18.47
N ASN A 181 5.89 -30.03 19.76
CA ASN A 181 5.89 -31.36 20.35
C ASN A 181 4.47 -31.94 20.58
N GLY A 182 3.41 -31.18 20.28
CA GLY A 182 2.02 -31.56 20.43
C GLY A 182 1.36 -31.13 21.74
N ASP A 183 2.11 -30.64 22.71
CA ASP A 183 1.56 -30.10 23.96
C ASP A 183 0.68 -28.91 23.69
N LYS A 184 -0.30 -28.66 24.57
CA LYS A 184 -1.23 -27.53 24.42
C LYS A 184 -1.44 -26.78 25.73
N TYR A 185 -1.47 -25.48 25.61
CA TYR A 185 -2.06 -24.61 26.62
C TYR A 185 -3.39 -24.07 26.11
N VAL A 186 -4.45 -24.22 26.89
CA VAL A 186 -5.78 -23.66 26.63
C VAL A 186 -6.14 -22.78 27.81
N GLY A 187 -6.32 -21.49 27.60
CA GLY A 187 -6.59 -20.57 28.69
C GLY A 187 -6.47 -19.11 28.29
N GLU A 188 -6.40 -18.27 29.33
CA GLU A 188 -6.30 -16.83 29.19
C GLU A 188 -4.86 -16.40 28.85
N PHE A 189 -4.75 -15.39 28.02
CA PHE A 189 -3.51 -14.69 27.67
C PHE A 189 -3.63 -13.22 28.04
N LYS A 190 -2.59 -12.65 28.59
CA LYS A 190 -2.49 -11.23 28.92
C LYS A 190 -1.13 -10.68 28.51
N ASP A 191 -1.14 -9.64 27.67
CA ASP A 191 0.07 -8.97 27.18
C ASP A 191 1.11 -9.90 26.54
N GLY A 192 0.65 -10.97 25.86
CA GLY A 192 1.47 -11.95 25.18
C GLY A 192 1.92 -13.14 26.05
N LYS A 193 1.51 -13.22 27.30
CA LYS A 193 1.87 -14.31 28.23
C LYS A 193 0.64 -15.12 28.61
N GLN A 194 0.84 -16.41 28.87
CA GLN A 194 -0.14 -17.28 29.52
C GLN A 194 -0.46 -16.69 30.90
N HIS A 195 -1.75 -16.64 31.23
CA HIS A 195 -2.26 -16.03 32.47
C HIS A 195 -3.33 -16.94 33.07
N GLY A 196 -3.05 -17.52 34.26
CA GLY A 196 -3.92 -18.46 34.94
C GLY A 196 -3.16 -19.34 35.88
#